data_3126af2ee6ed440fe8afe518e6ba0af2
#
_entry.id   3126af2ee6ed440fe8afe518e6ba0af2
#
_cell.length_a   1.000
_cell.length_b   1.000
_cell.length_c   1.000
_cell.angle_alpha   90.00
_cell.angle_beta   90.00
_cell.angle_gamma   90.00
#
_symmetry.space_group_name_H-M   'P 1'
#
loop_
_entity.id
_entity.type
_entity.pdbx_description
1 polymer ?
#
loop_
_entity_poly.entity_id
_entity_poly.type
_entity_poly.pdbx_seq_one_letter_code
_entity_poly.pdbx_strand_id
1 'polypeptide(L)'
;MAGGSAGVAHLCGPRLLNPAVRLSPSDLKAALQREARALGFDAIGITDPDATSEAGKYFLEFLGSDGHGDMDWLAANPERRTDPRALWAGVRSIIMLGVNYGPDDDPLKLIARRSQGAISVYAQGDDYHDVIKKRLKVLARWLAATTGDEVKVFVDTAAVMEKPLAQAAGIGWQGKHTNLVSRAFGSWLFLGAIYSATELPRDESDTDHCGSCRACQDICPTAAFPAPYKLDARRCISYLTIENKGPIPHEFRKAIGNRIYGCDDCLAVCPWNKFAEAGDRKSVVGKECAS
;
A
#
# COMPACT_ATOMS: atom_id res chain seq x y z
N MET A 1 23.94 -17.02 -42.09
CA MET A 1 24.73 -17.16 -40.88
C MET A 1 25.01 -15.79 -40.31
N ALA A 2 24.32 -15.34 -39.28
CA ALA A 2 24.72 -14.25 -38.42
C ALA A 2 23.90 -14.42 -37.15
N GLY A 3 24.51 -14.96 -36.12
CA GLY A 3 23.91 -15.13 -34.82
C GLY A 3 23.90 -13.84 -34.03
N GLY A 4 22.72 -13.38 -33.65
CA GLY A 4 22.53 -12.27 -32.71
C GLY A 4 22.41 -12.81 -31.28
N SER A 5 23.43 -12.58 -30.47
CA SER A 5 23.44 -12.88 -29.05
C SER A 5 22.52 -11.90 -28.33
N ALA A 6 21.44 -12.40 -27.77
CA ALA A 6 20.61 -11.66 -26.83
C ALA A 6 21.41 -11.42 -25.53
N GLY A 7 21.75 -10.16 -25.27
CA GLY A 7 22.40 -9.75 -24.03
C GLY A 7 21.47 -9.94 -22.85
N VAL A 8 21.84 -10.84 -21.94
CA VAL A 8 21.22 -10.99 -20.63
C VAL A 8 21.60 -9.75 -19.81
N ALA A 9 20.63 -8.90 -19.50
CA ALA A 9 20.83 -7.80 -18.56
C ALA A 9 21.15 -8.39 -17.20
N HIS A 10 22.40 -8.34 -16.77
CA HIS A 10 22.81 -8.63 -15.42
C HIS A 10 22.20 -7.58 -14.50
N LEU A 11 21.22 -7.99 -13.69
CA LEU A 11 20.80 -7.23 -12.51
C LEU A 11 22.03 -7.12 -11.60
N CYS A 12 22.65 -5.95 -11.60
CA CYS A 12 23.76 -5.63 -10.74
C CYS A 12 23.27 -5.74 -9.28
N GLY A 13 23.70 -6.76 -8.56
CA GLY A 13 23.37 -6.90 -7.14
C GLY A 13 23.86 -5.67 -6.35
N PRO A 14 23.23 -5.34 -5.20
CA PRO A 14 23.61 -4.17 -4.42
C PRO A 14 25.09 -4.25 -4.03
N ARG A 15 25.84 -3.15 -4.29
CA ARG A 15 27.24 -3.01 -3.86
C ARG A 15 27.27 -3.04 -2.33
N LEU A 16 27.81 -4.10 -1.76
CA LEU A 16 28.12 -4.15 -0.33
C LEU A 16 29.13 -3.04 -0.03
N LEU A 17 28.78 -2.13 0.86
CA LEU A 17 29.69 -1.12 1.38
C LEU A 17 30.76 -1.81 2.24
N ASN A 18 31.98 -1.28 2.21
CA ASN A 18 33.09 -1.82 3.01
C ASN A 18 32.71 -1.77 4.51
N PRO A 19 32.72 -2.89 5.25
CA PRO A 19 32.29 -2.96 6.65
C PRO A 19 33.11 -2.11 7.64
N ALA A 20 34.16 -1.46 7.20
CA ALA A 20 35.04 -0.63 8.03
C ALA A 20 34.53 0.80 8.26
N VAL A 21 33.51 1.27 7.54
CA VAL A 21 32.98 2.67 7.67
C VAL A 21 31.54 2.58 8.19
N ARG A 22 31.33 2.85 9.47
CA ARG A 22 29.99 3.08 10.01
C ARG A 22 29.45 4.39 9.43
N LEU A 23 28.42 4.30 8.62
CA LEU A 23 27.70 5.48 8.11
C LEU A 23 27.05 6.24 9.27
N SER A 24 27.00 7.57 9.17
CA SER A 24 26.14 8.34 10.06
C SER A 24 24.66 7.96 9.82
N PRO A 25 23.76 8.17 10.81
CA PRO A 25 22.34 7.88 10.60
C PRO A 25 21.74 8.59 9.36
N SER A 26 22.18 9.81 9.08
CA SER A 26 21.73 10.58 7.91
C SER A 26 22.29 10.02 6.60
N ASP A 27 23.56 9.60 6.58
CA ASP A 27 24.17 8.97 5.39
C ASP A 27 23.56 7.60 5.12
N LEU A 28 23.26 6.84 6.18
CA LEU A 28 22.56 5.55 6.07
C LEU A 28 21.16 5.73 5.50
N LYS A 29 20.39 6.71 5.97
CA LYS A 29 19.08 7.05 5.42
C LYS A 29 19.18 7.42 3.93
N ALA A 30 20.13 8.26 3.56
CA ALA A 30 20.33 8.65 2.15
C ALA A 30 20.74 7.46 1.29
N ALA A 31 21.58 6.56 1.80
CA ALA A 31 21.95 5.34 1.11
C ALA A 31 20.74 4.40 0.93
N LEU A 32 19.96 4.18 1.98
CA LEU A 32 18.74 3.39 1.95
C LEU A 32 17.74 3.90 0.92
N GLN A 33 17.55 5.23 0.81
CA GLN A 33 16.68 5.84 -0.18
C GLN A 33 17.17 5.59 -1.61
N ARG A 34 18.48 5.64 -1.86
CA ARG A 34 19.05 5.32 -3.19
C ARG A 34 18.84 3.86 -3.56
N GLU A 35 19.12 2.94 -2.63
CA GLU A 35 18.93 1.50 -2.86
C GLU A 35 17.46 1.14 -3.07
N ALA A 36 16.55 1.74 -2.32
CA ALA A 36 15.11 1.55 -2.52
C ALA A 36 14.66 1.96 -3.93
N ARG A 37 15.10 3.15 -4.37
CA ARG A 37 14.80 3.63 -5.73
C ARG A 37 15.40 2.73 -6.81
N ALA A 38 16.63 2.26 -6.63
CA ALA A 38 17.29 1.33 -7.56
C ALA A 38 16.55 -0.03 -7.66
N LEU A 39 15.81 -0.42 -6.61
CA LEU A 39 14.97 -1.60 -6.57
C LEU A 39 13.54 -1.35 -7.11
N GLY A 40 13.24 -0.14 -7.59
CA GLY A 40 11.96 0.22 -8.18
C GLY A 40 10.88 0.54 -7.15
N PHE A 41 11.25 1.07 -5.98
CA PHE A 41 10.29 1.74 -5.08
C PHE A 41 10.18 3.21 -5.46
N ASP A 42 8.94 3.67 -5.65
CA ASP A 42 8.64 5.05 -6.06
C ASP A 42 8.60 5.99 -4.87
N ALA A 43 8.15 5.50 -3.71
CA ALA A 43 8.10 6.25 -2.46
C ALA A 43 8.84 5.52 -1.35
N ILE A 44 9.50 6.29 -0.48
CA ILE A 44 10.14 5.80 0.73
C ILE A 44 10.07 6.87 1.81
N GLY A 45 9.75 6.45 3.02
CA GLY A 45 9.76 7.30 4.21
C GLY A 45 10.02 6.48 5.46
N ILE A 46 10.44 7.13 6.54
CA ILE A 46 10.83 6.51 7.79
C ILE A 46 10.00 7.11 8.93
N THR A 47 9.46 6.25 9.77
CA THR A 47 8.76 6.63 11.00
C THR A 47 9.21 5.76 12.17
N ASP A 48 8.69 6.04 13.35
CA ASP A 48 8.93 5.27 14.57
C ASP A 48 7.73 4.37 14.93
N PRO A 49 7.91 3.43 15.87
CA PRO A 49 6.85 2.52 16.29
C PRO A 49 5.69 3.20 17.05
N ASP A 50 5.84 4.43 17.52
CA ASP A 50 4.79 5.15 18.26
C ASP A 50 3.74 5.78 17.34
N ALA A 51 3.99 5.80 16.05
CA ALA A 51 3.19 6.46 15.03
C ALA A 51 1.75 5.90 14.86
N THR A 52 1.46 4.70 15.40
CA THR A 52 0.14 4.06 15.26
C THR A 52 -0.82 4.31 16.42
N SER A 53 -0.39 5.00 17.46
CA SER A 53 -1.17 5.13 18.71
C SER A 53 -2.56 5.72 18.51
N GLU A 54 -2.71 6.76 17.71
CA GLU A 54 -4.01 7.38 17.42
C GLU A 54 -4.84 6.53 16.44
N ALA A 55 -4.21 6.03 15.38
CA ALA A 55 -4.87 5.15 14.42
C ALA A 55 -5.35 3.84 15.07
N GLY A 56 -4.64 3.36 16.08
CA GLY A 56 -5.02 2.21 16.88
C GLY A 56 -6.37 2.38 17.57
N LYS A 57 -6.66 3.58 18.10
CA LYS A 57 -7.97 3.87 18.73
C LYS A 57 -9.11 3.76 17.71
N TYR A 58 -8.95 4.37 16.53
CA TYR A 58 -9.95 4.28 15.46
C TYR A 58 -10.13 2.85 14.94
N PHE A 59 -9.05 2.07 14.91
CA PHE A 59 -9.13 0.65 14.56
C PHE A 59 -9.95 -0.15 15.56
N LEU A 60 -9.76 0.08 16.86
CA LEU A 60 -10.55 -0.59 17.90
C LEU A 60 -12.04 -0.17 17.87
N GLU A 61 -12.34 1.10 17.59
CA GLU A 61 -13.71 1.57 17.35
C GLU A 61 -14.34 0.87 16.14
N PHE A 62 -13.58 0.72 15.04
CA PHE A 62 -14.04 0.02 13.84
C PHE A 62 -14.36 -1.45 14.13
N LEU A 63 -13.53 -2.15 14.90
CA LEU A 63 -13.82 -3.51 15.36
C LEU A 63 -15.05 -3.56 16.27
N GLY A 64 -15.16 -2.65 17.24
CA GLY A 64 -16.26 -2.58 18.18
C GLY A 64 -17.62 -2.27 17.53
N SER A 65 -17.63 -1.72 16.32
CA SER A 65 -18.85 -1.46 15.55
C SER A 65 -19.21 -2.58 14.55
N ASP A 66 -18.49 -3.70 14.56
CA ASP A 66 -18.59 -4.78 13.58
C ASP A 66 -18.42 -4.31 12.12
N GLY A 67 -17.79 -3.16 11.93
CA GLY A 67 -17.56 -2.56 10.61
C GLY A 67 -16.67 -3.40 9.69
N HIS A 68 -15.94 -4.36 10.24
CA HIS A 68 -15.05 -5.27 9.52
C HIS A 68 -15.78 -6.46 8.85
N GLY A 69 -17.04 -6.72 9.19
CA GLY A 69 -17.80 -7.85 8.64
C GLY A 69 -17.12 -9.20 8.91
N ASP A 70 -17.04 -10.07 7.90
CA ASP A 70 -16.47 -11.43 8.00
C ASP A 70 -14.92 -11.48 8.05
N MET A 71 -14.25 -10.34 8.11
CA MET A 71 -12.79 -10.27 8.22
C MET A 71 -12.32 -10.53 9.66
N ASP A 72 -12.63 -11.71 10.22
CA ASP A 72 -12.28 -12.11 11.59
C ASP A 72 -10.77 -12.01 11.87
N TRP A 73 -9.96 -12.14 10.82
CA TRP A 73 -8.50 -11.99 10.89
C TRP A 73 -8.06 -10.58 11.30
N LEU A 74 -8.89 -9.55 11.09
CA LEU A 74 -8.63 -8.20 11.60
C LEU A 74 -8.79 -8.13 13.12
N ALA A 75 -9.78 -8.83 13.67
CA ALA A 75 -10.03 -8.87 15.09
C ALA A 75 -9.09 -9.83 15.84
N ALA A 76 -8.36 -10.70 15.10
CA ALA A 76 -7.36 -11.58 15.69
C ALA A 76 -6.10 -10.80 16.07
N ASN A 77 -5.71 -10.81 17.34
CA ASN A 77 -4.53 -10.14 17.89
C ASN A 77 -4.48 -8.62 17.54
N PRO A 78 -5.48 -7.83 17.91
CA PRO A 78 -5.55 -6.40 17.57
C PRO A 78 -4.37 -5.61 18.15
N GLU A 79 -3.79 -6.05 19.27
CA GLU A 79 -2.63 -5.44 19.91
C GLU A 79 -1.41 -5.40 18.97
N ARG A 80 -1.23 -6.43 18.12
CA ARG A 80 -0.13 -6.45 17.14
C ARG A 80 -0.30 -5.44 16.02
N ARG A 81 -1.56 -5.06 15.72
CA ARG A 81 -1.84 -4.01 14.74
C ARG A 81 -1.67 -2.63 15.33
N THR A 82 -2.14 -2.44 16.56
CA THR A 82 -2.14 -1.13 17.21
C THR A 82 -0.77 -0.74 17.78
N ASP A 83 0.09 -1.72 18.06
CA ASP A 83 1.45 -1.50 18.54
C ASP A 83 2.47 -2.32 17.75
N PRO A 84 3.32 -1.69 16.94
CA PRO A 84 4.41 -2.36 16.23
C PRO A 84 5.36 -3.14 17.13
N ARG A 85 5.53 -2.74 18.40
CA ARG A 85 6.37 -3.46 19.37
C ARG A 85 5.75 -4.76 19.86
N ALA A 86 4.41 -4.85 19.88
CA ALA A 86 3.71 -6.10 20.16
C ALA A 86 3.92 -7.13 19.04
N LEU A 87 4.14 -6.68 17.80
CA LEU A 87 4.49 -7.55 16.67
C LEU A 87 5.98 -7.94 16.71
N TRP A 88 6.86 -7.00 17.07
CA TRP A 88 8.28 -7.23 17.23
C TRP A 88 8.93 -6.21 18.19
N ALA A 89 9.27 -6.66 19.40
CA ALA A 89 9.81 -5.80 20.47
C ALA A 89 11.14 -5.09 20.12
N GLY A 90 11.91 -5.63 19.17
CA GLY A 90 13.18 -5.06 18.73
C GLY A 90 13.06 -3.90 17.75
N VAL A 91 11.85 -3.52 17.30
CA VAL A 91 11.68 -2.46 16.31
C VAL A 91 12.02 -1.09 16.90
N ARG A 92 12.85 -0.34 16.18
CA ARG A 92 13.23 1.06 16.49
C ARG A 92 12.83 2.02 15.38
N SER A 93 12.91 1.57 14.12
CA SER A 93 12.46 2.36 12.97
C SER A 93 11.62 1.52 12.05
N ILE A 94 10.65 2.15 11.40
CA ILE A 94 9.78 1.56 10.39
C ILE A 94 10.01 2.31 9.09
N ILE A 95 10.53 1.59 8.09
CA ILE A 95 10.73 2.09 6.74
C ILE A 95 9.51 1.70 5.92
N MET A 96 8.73 2.69 5.52
CA MET A 96 7.60 2.51 4.62
C MET A 96 8.03 2.73 3.18
N LEU A 97 7.54 1.86 2.31
CA LEU A 97 7.87 1.87 0.88
C LEU A 97 6.59 1.81 0.08
N GLY A 98 6.57 2.55 -1.03
CA GLY A 98 5.45 2.61 -1.96
C GLY A 98 5.87 2.22 -3.37
N VAL A 99 5.00 1.50 -4.08
CA VAL A 99 5.14 1.20 -5.50
C VAL A 99 3.89 1.69 -6.23
N ASN A 100 4.09 2.55 -7.23
CA ASN A 100 2.99 3.11 -8.00
C ASN A 100 2.39 2.07 -8.95
N TYR A 101 1.07 1.83 -8.82
CA TYR A 101 0.31 0.95 -9.71
C TYR A 101 -0.78 1.70 -10.50
N GLY A 102 -0.66 3.02 -10.60
CA GLY A 102 -1.63 3.86 -11.29
C GLY A 102 -1.98 3.35 -12.69
N PRO A 103 -3.26 3.28 -13.03
CA PRO A 103 -3.72 2.76 -14.33
C PRO A 103 -3.41 3.75 -15.46
N ASP A 104 -3.15 3.23 -16.67
CA ASP A 104 -3.01 4.03 -17.89
C ASP A 104 -4.34 4.65 -18.33
N ASP A 105 -5.44 3.91 -18.12
CA ASP A 105 -6.81 4.34 -18.42
C ASP A 105 -7.62 4.55 -17.13
N ASP A 106 -8.56 5.49 -17.18
CA ASP A 106 -9.50 5.71 -16.09
C ASP A 106 -10.39 4.47 -15.87
N PRO A 107 -10.32 3.79 -14.70
CA PRO A 107 -11.10 2.61 -14.41
C PRO A 107 -12.62 2.85 -14.49
N LEU A 108 -13.08 4.08 -14.29
CA LEU A 108 -14.51 4.41 -14.37
C LEU A 108 -15.06 4.26 -15.79
N LYS A 109 -14.22 4.34 -16.83
CA LYS A 109 -14.65 4.07 -18.21
C LYS A 109 -15.09 2.63 -18.41
N LEU A 110 -14.48 1.67 -17.69
CA LEU A 110 -14.87 0.25 -17.76
C LEU A 110 -16.22 0.01 -17.09
N ILE A 111 -16.53 0.75 -16.05
CA ILE A 111 -17.83 0.64 -15.36
C ILE A 111 -19.01 1.02 -16.27
N ALA A 112 -18.78 1.93 -17.22
CA ALA A 112 -19.81 2.29 -18.22
C ALA A 112 -20.07 1.18 -19.26
N ARG A 113 -19.14 0.25 -19.44
CA ARG A 113 -19.25 -0.89 -20.39
C ARG A 113 -19.90 -2.11 -19.74
N ARG A 114 -21.20 -2.06 -19.51
CA ARG A 114 -21.94 -3.03 -18.70
C ARG A 114 -21.84 -4.50 -19.15
N SER A 115 -21.46 -4.77 -20.40
CA SER A 115 -21.24 -6.13 -20.93
C SER A 115 -19.85 -6.68 -20.63
N GLN A 116 -18.95 -5.90 -20.03
CA GLN A 116 -17.59 -6.30 -19.65
C GLN A 116 -17.48 -6.34 -18.14
N GLY A 117 -16.89 -7.41 -17.58
CA GLY A 117 -16.58 -7.46 -16.14
C GLY A 117 -15.46 -6.52 -15.78
N ALA A 118 -15.60 -5.80 -14.67
CA ALA A 118 -14.59 -4.91 -14.13
C ALA A 118 -13.86 -5.58 -12.97
N ILE A 119 -12.53 -5.68 -13.09
CA ILE A 119 -11.61 -6.11 -12.03
C ILE A 119 -10.86 -4.88 -11.56
N SER A 120 -10.73 -4.71 -10.24
CA SER A 120 -9.96 -3.62 -9.65
C SER A 120 -8.51 -3.61 -10.15
N VAL A 121 -7.97 -2.42 -10.36
CA VAL A 121 -6.63 -2.20 -10.93
C VAL A 121 -5.54 -2.95 -10.17
N TYR A 122 -5.64 -2.99 -8.84
CA TYR A 122 -4.64 -3.65 -8.01
C TYR A 122 -4.52 -5.17 -8.26
N ALA A 123 -5.61 -5.79 -8.74
CA ALA A 123 -5.70 -7.23 -8.98
C ALA A 123 -5.45 -7.62 -10.45
N GLN A 124 -5.07 -6.66 -11.28
CA GLN A 124 -4.72 -6.91 -12.68
C GLN A 124 -3.23 -7.20 -12.82
N GLY A 125 -2.86 -8.43 -13.18
CA GLY A 125 -1.49 -8.86 -13.43
C GLY A 125 -0.93 -9.78 -12.35
N ASP A 126 0.38 -9.69 -12.09
CA ASP A 126 1.07 -10.53 -11.10
C ASP A 126 0.62 -10.19 -9.68
N ASP A 127 0.75 -11.16 -8.78
CA ASP A 127 0.49 -10.94 -7.35
C ASP A 127 1.49 -9.92 -6.78
N TYR A 128 0.99 -8.72 -6.45
CA TYR A 128 1.82 -7.64 -5.92
C TYR A 128 2.52 -8.01 -4.60
N HIS A 129 1.93 -8.89 -3.80
CA HIS A 129 2.55 -9.36 -2.56
C HIS A 129 3.90 -10.03 -2.86
N ASP A 130 3.95 -10.87 -3.87
CA ASP A 130 5.18 -11.56 -4.26
C ASP A 130 6.20 -10.60 -4.88
N VAL A 131 5.75 -9.70 -5.75
CA VAL A 131 6.60 -8.71 -6.41
C VAL A 131 7.27 -7.80 -5.39
N ILE A 132 6.46 -7.17 -4.51
CA ILE A 132 6.95 -6.23 -3.51
C ILE A 132 7.80 -6.96 -2.46
N LYS A 133 7.37 -8.12 -1.99
CA LYS A 133 8.10 -8.91 -0.99
C LYS A 133 9.49 -9.31 -1.46
N LYS A 134 9.64 -9.64 -2.75
CA LYS A 134 10.96 -9.91 -3.35
C LYS A 134 11.88 -8.70 -3.26
N ARG A 135 11.40 -7.51 -3.64
CA ARG A 135 12.14 -6.24 -3.57
C ARG A 135 12.48 -5.87 -2.12
N LEU A 136 11.51 -5.95 -1.21
CA LEU A 136 11.71 -5.69 0.22
C LEU A 136 12.79 -6.60 0.83
N LYS A 137 12.78 -7.89 0.51
CA LYS A 137 13.80 -8.83 1.00
C LYS A 137 15.21 -8.50 0.51
N VAL A 138 15.36 -7.94 -0.69
CA VAL A 138 16.66 -7.49 -1.21
C VAL A 138 17.12 -6.28 -0.42
N LEU A 139 16.26 -5.26 -0.27
CA LEU A 139 16.57 -4.04 0.49
C LEU A 139 16.86 -4.34 1.96
N ALA A 140 16.06 -5.20 2.59
CA ALA A 140 16.23 -5.60 3.99
C ALA A 140 17.56 -6.32 4.21
N ARG A 141 17.97 -7.22 3.32
CA ARG A 141 19.30 -7.87 3.40
C ARG A 141 20.44 -6.89 3.26
N TRP A 142 20.30 -5.92 2.34
CA TRP A 142 21.28 -4.85 2.20
C TRP A 142 21.38 -4.04 3.51
N LEU A 143 20.25 -3.64 4.10
CA LEU A 143 20.22 -2.88 5.35
C LEU A 143 20.86 -3.67 6.50
N ALA A 144 20.46 -4.94 6.69
CA ALA A 144 21.02 -5.81 7.72
C ALA A 144 22.54 -6.02 7.56
N ALA A 145 23.01 -6.20 6.30
CA ALA A 145 24.45 -6.34 6.04
C ALA A 145 25.23 -5.04 6.30
N THR A 146 24.60 -3.87 6.11
CA THR A 146 25.22 -2.56 6.31
C THR A 146 25.28 -2.20 7.80
N THR A 147 24.26 -2.53 8.57
CA THR A 147 24.13 -2.13 9.99
C THR A 147 24.58 -3.21 10.96
N GLY A 148 24.46 -4.48 10.59
CA GLY A 148 24.62 -5.62 11.49
C GLY A 148 23.36 -5.91 12.33
N ASP A 149 22.29 -5.15 12.15
CA ASP A 149 21.06 -5.24 12.95
C ASP A 149 19.99 -6.11 12.27
N GLU A 150 19.05 -6.59 13.08
CA GLU A 150 17.91 -7.38 12.60
C GLU A 150 16.88 -6.49 11.87
N VAL A 151 16.25 -7.10 10.85
CA VAL A 151 15.17 -6.49 10.08
C VAL A 151 14.06 -7.50 9.82
N LYS A 152 12.81 -7.01 9.69
CA LYS A 152 11.64 -7.81 9.27
C LYS A 152 10.90 -7.11 8.15
N VAL A 153 10.34 -7.89 7.21
CA VAL A 153 9.61 -7.35 6.06
C VAL A 153 8.14 -7.75 6.11
N PHE A 154 7.27 -6.81 5.75
CA PHE A 154 5.83 -7.01 5.75
C PHE A 154 5.22 -6.42 4.48
N VAL A 155 4.23 -7.12 3.93
CA VAL A 155 3.38 -6.66 2.82
C VAL A 155 1.98 -7.20 3.10
N ASP A 156 1.03 -6.34 3.42
CA ASP A 156 -0.41 -6.58 3.59
C ASP A 156 -0.81 -7.79 4.47
N THR A 157 -0.17 -8.93 4.33
CA THR A 157 -0.52 -10.20 4.99
C THR A 157 -0.20 -10.28 6.49
N ALA A 158 0.39 -9.23 7.08
CA ALA A 158 0.74 -9.18 8.50
C ALA A 158 -0.15 -8.20 9.28
N ALA A 159 -0.11 -8.31 10.60
CA ALA A 159 -0.80 -7.39 11.50
C ALA A 159 -0.08 -6.02 11.58
N VAL A 160 -0.01 -5.31 10.45
CA VAL A 160 0.65 -4.00 10.30
C VAL A 160 -0.37 -2.97 9.81
N MET A 161 -0.38 -1.80 10.40
CA MET A 161 -1.19 -0.67 9.97
C MET A 161 -0.43 0.16 8.93
N GLU A 162 -0.28 -0.36 7.72
CA GLU A 162 0.60 0.22 6.69
C GLU A 162 0.21 1.65 6.29
N LYS A 163 -1.09 1.95 6.17
CA LYS A 163 -1.56 3.29 5.76
C LYS A 163 -1.25 4.37 6.81
N PRO A 164 -1.56 4.19 8.11
CA PRO A 164 -1.13 5.13 9.16
C PRO A 164 0.39 5.30 9.24
N LEU A 165 1.14 4.21 9.13
CA LEU A 165 2.60 4.25 9.12
C LEU A 165 3.16 5.01 7.91
N ALA A 166 2.56 4.81 6.72
CA ALA A 166 2.94 5.54 5.52
C ALA A 166 2.64 7.04 5.63
N GLN A 167 1.54 7.42 6.27
CA GLN A 167 1.26 8.82 6.58
C GLN A 167 2.29 9.42 7.54
N ALA A 168 2.60 8.71 8.62
CA ALA A 168 3.59 9.14 9.59
C ALA A 168 5.00 9.22 9.00
N ALA A 169 5.29 8.42 7.97
CA ALA A 169 6.53 8.43 7.21
C ALA A 169 6.55 9.48 6.06
N GLY A 170 5.52 10.33 5.94
CA GLY A 170 5.48 11.41 4.94
C GLY A 170 5.23 10.96 3.50
N ILE A 171 4.76 9.74 3.26
CA ILE A 171 4.47 9.25 1.90
C ILE A 171 3.16 9.82 1.35
N GLY A 172 2.24 10.18 2.22
CA GLY A 172 0.93 10.73 1.91
C GLY A 172 0.05 10.78 3.14
N TRP A 173 -1.25 10.92 2.97
CA TRP A 173 -2.22 10.94 4.07
C TRP A 173 -3.35 9.94 3.84
N GLN A 174 -4.02 9.51 4.90
CA GLN A 174 -5.24 8.75 4.77
C GLN A 174 -6.37 9.66 4.32
N GLY A 175 -6.88 9.43 3.10
CA GLY A 175 -7.98 10.21 2.54
C GLY A 175 -9.33 9.85 3.16
N LYS A 176 -10.38 10.64 2.83
CA LYS A 176 -11.75 10.39 3.28
C LYS A 176 -12.31 9.03 2.86
N HIS A 177 -11.72 8.40 1.85
CA HIS A 177 -12.02 7.03 1.42
C HIS A 177 -11.22 5.95 2.18
N THR A 178 -10.52 6.30 3.26
CA THR A 178 -9.73 5.41 4.13
C THR A 178 -8.50 4.75 3.50
N ASN A 179 -8.19 5.05 2.25
CA ASN A 179 -6.94 4.64 1.60
C ASN A 179 -5.91 5.78 1.63
N LEU A 180 -4.64 5.42 1.39
CA LEU A 180 -3.57 6.40 1.29
C LEU A 180 -3.74 7.25 0.02
N VAL A 181 -3.49 8.54 0.14
CA VAL A 181 -3.39 9.48 -0.98
C VAL A 181 -2.01 10.12 -0.93
N SER A 182 -1.29 10.08 -2.03
CA SER A 182 0.02 10.71 -2.19
C SER A 182 -0.09 11.93 -3.10
N ARG A 183 0.73 12.95 -2.84
CA ARG A 183 0.83 14.14 -3.72
C ARG A 183 1.35 13.77 -5.10
N ALA A 184 2.33 12.86 -5.17
CA ALA A 184 2.99 12.48 -6.40
C ALA A 184 2.30 11.32 -7.13
N PHE A 185 1.55 10.45 -6.40
CA PHE A 185 1.05 9.19 -6.95
C PHE A 185 -0.48 9.02 -6.79
N GLY A 186 -1.19 10.06 -6.32
CA GLY A 186 -2.63 9.97 -6.09
C GLY A 186 -2.99 8.85 -5.12
N SER A 187 -4.01 8.07 -5.46
CA SER A 187 -4.51 6.95 -4.64
C SER A 187 -3.93 5.58 -5.04
N TRP A 188 -2.82 5.54 -5.79
CA TRP A 188 -2.35 4.35 -6.49
C TRP A 188 -1.00 3.83 -5.99
N LEU A 189 -0.83 3.68 -4.68
CA LEU A 189 0.36 3.10 -4.09
C LEU A 189 0.09 1.77 -3.42
N PHE A 190 0.78 0.72 -3.86
CA PHE A 190 1.01 -0.45 -3.02
C PHE A 190 2.00 -0.11 -1.92
N LEU A 191 1.79 -0.65 -0.74
CA LEU A 191 2.63 -0.40 0.40
C LEU A 191 3.41 -1.65 0.82
N GLY A 192 4.54 -1.41 1.46
CA GLY A 192 5.31 -2.43 2.12
C GLY A 192 6.14 -1.81 3.24
N ALA A 193 6.51 -2.60 4.22
CA ALA A 193 7.24 -2.14 5.40
C ALA A 193 8.49 -2.98 5.68
N ILE A 194 9.55 -2.30 6.10
CA ILE A 194 10.71 -2.93 6.76
C ILE A 194 10.78 -2.38 8.18
N TYR A 195 10.64 -3.27 9.16
CA TYR A 195 10.93 -2.98 10.56
C TYR A 195 12.41 -3.22 10.81
N SER A 196 13.07 -2.29 11.46
CA SER A 196 14.51 -2.34 11.73
C SER A 196 14.81 -2.12 13.21
N ALA A 197 15.78 -2.85 13.74
CA ALA A 197 16.38 -2.59 15.05
C ALA A 197 17.36 -1.40 15.03
N THR A 198 17.75 -0.93 13.84
CA THR A 198 18.56 0.29 13.68
C THR A 198 17.68 1.51 13.86
N GLU A 199 18.16 2.48 14.64
CA GLU A 199 17.53 3.79 14.75
C GLU A 199 17.91 4.67 13.55
N LEU A 200 16.91 5.15 12.82
CA LEU A 200 17.06 6.00 11.64
C LEU A 200 16.33 7.33 11.84
N PRO A 201 16.85 8.43 11.27
CA PRO A 201 16.15 9.72 11.30
C PRO A 201 14.78 9.60 10.61
N ARG A 202 13.71 9.88 11.38
CA ARG A 202 12.34 9.87 10.87
C ARG A 202 12.08 11.01 9.89
N ASP A 203 11.12 10.83 9.04
CA ASP A 203 10.54 11.86 8.18
C ASP A 203 9.39 12.58 8.90
N GLU A 204 9.01 13.74 8.41
CA GLU A 204 7.83 14.45 8.89
C GLU A 204 6.57 13.81 8.34
N SER A 205 5.54 13.68 9.19
CA SER A 205 4.22 13.17 8.79
C SER A 205 3.56 14.09 7.78
N ASP A 206 2.90 13.51 6.77
CA ASP A 206 2.06 14.30 5.88
C ASP A 206 0.71 14.64 6.54
N THR A 207 0.15 15.78 6.15
CA THR A 207 -1.13 16.29 6.67
C THR A 207 -2.25 16.00 5.69
N ASP A 208 -3.50 16.03 6.17
CA ASP A 208 -4.67 15.84 5.32
C ASP A 208 -4.88 17.00 4.33
N HIS A 209 -5.08 16.66 3.06
CA HIS A 209 -5.37 17.61 1.98
C HIS A 209 -6.70 17.35 1.28
N CYS A 210 -7.61 16.57 1.88
CA CYS A 210 -8.94 16.33 1.34
C CYS A 210 -9.85 17.56 1.36
N GLY A 211 -9.63 18.50 2.30
CA GLY A 211 -10.40 19.72 2.43
C GLY A 211 -11.93 19.50 2.43
N SER A 212 -12.67 20.27 1.65
CA SER A 212 -14.13 20.13 1.52
C SER A 212 -14.57 19.07 0.50
N CYS A 213 -13.64 18.43 -0.24
CA CYS A 213 -13.96 17.45 -1.27
C CYS A 213 -14.71 16.23 -0.70
N ARG A 214 -15.74 15.76 -1.42
CA ARG A 214 -16.57 14.59 -1.09
C ARG A 214 -16.67 13.57 -2.21
N ALA A 215 -15.95 13.75 -3.31
CA ALA A 215 -16.12 12.98 -4.54
C ALA A 215 -16.09 11.46 -4.30
N CYS A 216 -15.17 10.95 -3.46
CA CYS A 216 -15.06 9.52 -3.14
C CYS A 216 -16.27 9.00 -2.35
N GLN A 217 -16.91 9.82 -1.52
CA GLN A 217 -18.11 9.44 -0.77
C GLN A 217 -19.33 9.44 -1.69
N ASP A 218 -19.45 10.47 -2.54
CA ASP A 218 -20.61 10.69 -3.40
C ASP A 218 -20.67 9.67 -4.56
N ILE A 219 -19.52 9.18 -5.06
CA ILE A 219 -19.48 8.17 -6.12
C ILE A 219 -19.80 6.76 -5.63
N CYS A 220 -19.66 6.47 -4.33
CA CYS A 220 -19.80 5.12 -3.80
C CYS A 220 -21.23 4.58 -4.01
N PRO A 221 -21.44 3.56 -4.87
CA PRO A 221 -22.78 3.13 -5.25
C PRO A 221 -23.55 2.42 -4.14
N THR A 222 -22.85 2.00 -3.08
CA THR A 222 -23.42 1.30 -1.93
C THR A 222 -23.41 2.14 -0.66
N ALA A 223 -23.00 3.41 -0.76
CA ALA A 223 -22.86 4.33 0.38
C ALA A 223 -22.10 3.71 1.56
N ALA A 224 -20.91 3.14 1.26
CA ALA A 224 -20.08 2.45 2.25
C ALA A 224 -19.37 3.41 3.22
N PHE A 225 -19.45 4.73 3.02
CA PHE A 225 -18.84 5.75 3.88
C PHE A 225 -19.91 6.45 4.73
N PRO A 226 -20.14 6.00 5.98
CA PRO A 226 -21.13 6.65 6.87
C PRO A 226 -20.70 8.08 7.26
N ALA A 227 -19.42 8.37 7.24
CA ALA A 227 -18.83 9.69 7.45
C ALA A 227 -17.45 9.77 6.74
N PRO A 228 -16.88 10.97 6.57
CA PRO A 228 -15.50 11.12 6.13
C PRO A 228 -14.56 10.30 7.03
N TYR A 229 -13.59 9.60 6.42
CA TYR A 229 -12.59 8.76 7.08
C TYR A 229 -13.17 7.53 7.82
N LYS A 230 -14.45 7.22 7.63
CA LYS A 230 -15.10 6.01 8.19
C LYS A 230 -15.65 5.14 7.07
N LEU A 231 -15.35 3.86 7.14
CA LEU A 231 -15.82 2.85 6.19
C LEU A 231 -16.63 1.78 6.95
N ASP A 232 -17.78 1.41 6.42
CA ASP A 232 -18.46 0.16 6.75
C ASP A 232 -18.13 -0.87 5.66
N ALA A 233 -17.24 -1.82 5.97
CA ALA A 233 -16.80 -2.80 5.00
C ALA A 233 -17.95 -3.66 4.50
N ARG A 234 -18.96 -3.95 5.32
CA ARG A 234 -20.14 -4.75 4.96
C ARG A 234 -20.94 -4.17 3.78
N ARG A 235 -20.74 -2.89 3.48
CA ARG A 235 -21.33 -2.17 2.35
C ARG A 235 -20.35 -1.94 1.20
N CYS A 236 -19.04 -2.15 1.44
CA CYS A 236 -18.00 -1.92 0.44
C CYS A 236 -18.01 -3.01 -0.63
N ILE A 237 -18.06 -2.64 -1.91
CA ILE A 237 -18.05 -3.60 -3.03
C ILE A 237 -16.75 -4.42 -3.02
N SER A 238 -15.62 -3.83 -2.67
CA SER A 238 -14.36 -4.58 -2.55
C SER A 238 -14.49 -5.70 -1.53
N TYR A 239 -15.00 -5.41 -0.33
CA TYR A 239 -15.29 -6.43 0.67
C TYR A 239 -16.31 -7.47 0.15
N LEU A 240 -17.43 -7.02 -0.41
CA LEU A 240 -18.51 -7.91 -0.85
C LEU A 240 -18.09 -8.90 -1.96
N THR A 241 -17.06 -8.55 -2.74
CA THR A 241 -16.57 -9.40 -3.86
C THR A 241 -15.32 -10.20 -3.49
N ILE A 242 -14.69 -9.95 -2.34
CA ILE A 242 -13.41 -10.58 -1.95
C ILE A 242 -13.54 -11.32 -0.62
N GLU A 243 -14.07 -10.68 0.42
CA GLU A 243 -13.99 -11.15 1.81
C GLU A 243 -15.31 -11.73 2.35
N ASN A 244 -16.43 -11.32 1.77
CA ASN A 244 -17.76 -11.75 2.21
C ASN A 244 -17.94 -13.26 2.05
N LYS A 245 -18.21 -13.98 3.14
CA LYS A 245 -18.33 -15.45 3.16
C LYS A 245 -19.69 -15.95 2.66
N GLY A 246 -20.68 -15.10 2.59
CA GLY A 246 -22.04 -15.44 2.19
C GLY A 246 -22.42 -14.92 0.80
N PRO A 247 -23.66 -15.15 0.36
CA PRO A 247 -24.16 -14.53 -0.85
C PRO A 247 -24.24 -13.02 -0.67
N ILE A 248 -23.89 -12.26 -1.72
CA ILE A 248 -24.01 -10.81 -1.72
C ILE A 248 -25.46 -10.42 -1.41
N PRO A 249 -25.71 -9.53 -0.41
CA PRO A 249 -27.05 -9.09 -0.05
C PRO A 249 -27.79 -8.49 -1.25
N HIS A 250 -29.08 -8.82 -1.36
CA HIS A 250 -29.88 -8.47 -2.54
C HIS A 250 -29.89 -6.96 -2.82
N GLU A 251 -29.89 -6.14 -1.79
CA GLU A 251 -29.88 -4.68 -1.88
C GLU A 251 -28.66 -4.10 -2.63
N PHE A 252 -27.50 -4.78 -2.60
CA PHE A 252 -26.28 -4.30 -3.24
C PHE A 252 -26.08 -4.80 -4.68
N ARG A 253 -26.78 -5.89 -5.09
CA ARG A 253 -26.53 -6.56 -6.37
C ARG A 253 -26.69 -5.62 -7.57
N LYS A 254 -27.70 -4.76 -7.56
CA LYS A 254 -27.91 -3.77 -8.63
C LYS A 254 -26.83 -2.69 -8.64
N ALA A 255 -26.43 -2.24 -7.47
CA ALA A 255 -25.42 -1.18 -7.30
C ALA A 255 -24.01 -1.65 -7.67
N ILE A 256 -23.68 -2.92 -7.46
CA ILE A 256 -22.39 -3.52 -7.85
C ILE A 256 -22.19 -3.46 -9.37
N GLY A 257 -23.27 -3.64 -10.17
CA GLY A 257 -23.19 -3.57 -11.61
C GLY A 257 -22.27 -4.65 -12.19
N ASN A 258 -21.29 -4.23 -12.99
CA ASN A 258 -20.31 -5.11 -13.63
C ASN A 258 -18.98 -5.29 -12.87
N ARG A 259 -18.89 -4.83 -11.62
CA ARG A 259 -17.71 -5.04 -10.76
C ARG A 259 -17.70 -6.48 -10.26
N ILE A 260 -16.75 -7.28 -10.75
CA ILE A 260 -16.68 -8.72 -10.45
C ILE A 260 -15.64 -9.08 -9.40
N TYR A 261 -14.62 -8.21 -9.21
CA TYR A 261 -13.59 -8.38 -8.20
C TYR A 261 -12.98 -7.04 -7.79
N GLY A 262 -13.15 -6.64 -6.54
CA GLY A 262 -12.70 -5.33 -6.05
C GLY A 262 -13.53 -4.17 -6.60
N CYS A 263 -13.12 -2.96 -6.25
CA CYS A 263 -13.77 -1.72 -6.69
C CYS A 263 -12.80 -0.54 -6.56
N ASP A 264 -12.69 0.25 -7.63
CA ASP A 264 -11.79 1.42 -7.67
C ASP A 264 -12.52 2.76 -7.60
N ASP A 265 -13.84 2.79 -7.54
CA ASP A 265 -14.62 4.02 -7.71
C ASP A 265 -14.12 5.18 -6.84
N CYS A 266 -13.94 4.93 -5.54
CA CYS A 266 -13.51 5.94 -4.60
C CYS A 266 -12.04 6.37 -4.80
N LEU A 267 -11.19 5.49 -5.32
CA LEU A 267 -9.81 5.80 -5.67
C LEU A 267 -9.74 6.58 -6.98
N ALA A 268 -10.44 6.09 -8.01
CA ALA A 268 -10.40 6.65 -9.36
C ALA A 268 -10.92 8.09 -9.43
N VAL A 269 -11.96 8.41 -8.65
CA VAL A 269 -12.55 9.77 -8.63
C VAL A 269 -11.72 10.80 -7.86
N CYS A 270 -10.68 10.35 -7.14
CA CYS A 270 -9.89 11.26 -6.30
C CYS A 270 -9.21 12.33 -7.16
N PRO A 271 -9.45 13.65 -6.89
CA PRO A 271 -8.87 14.72 -7.69
C PRO A 271 -7.34 14.78 -7.64
N TRP A 272 -6.72 14.16 -6.64
CA TRP A 272 -5.26 14.06 -6.53
C TRP A 272 -4.64 13.16 -7.60
N ASN A 273 -5.40 12.27 -8.22
CA ASN A 273 -4.92 11.43 -9.32
C ASN A 273 -4.48 12.24 -10.55
N LYS A 274 -5.01 13.47 -10.74
CA LYS A 274 -4.59 14.34 -11.85
C LYS A 274 -3.13 14.81 -11.75
N PHE A 275 -2.55 14.74 -10.56
CA PHE A 275 -1.15 15.08 -10.32
C PHE A 275 -0.26 13.81 -10.24
N ALA A 276 -0.88 12.63 -10.32
CA ALA A 276 -0.14 11.38 -10.22
C ALA A 276 0.78 11.21 -11.44
N GLU A 277 2.04 10.90 -11.16
CA GLU A 277 2.97 10.47 -12.19
C GLU A 277 2.49 9.13 -12.76
N ALA A 278 2.67 8.94 -14.06
CA ALA A 278 2.36 7.65 -14.68
C ALA A 278 3.28 6.58 -14.07
N GLY A 279 2.68 5.53 -13.53
CA GLY A 279 3.43 4.41 -12.96
C GLY A 279 4.07 3.55 -14.06
N ASP A 280 5.22 2.96 -13.78
CA ASP A 280 5.71 1.84 -14.59
C ASP A 280 4.95 0.56 -14.18
N ARG A 281 3.69 0.50 -14.56
CA ARG A 281 2.81 -0.64 -14.31
C ARG A 281 3.41 -1.97 -14.75
N LYS A 282 4.16 -1.98 -15.84
CA LYS A 282 4.79 -3.19 -16.40
C LYS A 282 5.80 -3.82 -15.44
N SER A 283 6.38 -3.02 -14.54
CA SER A 283 7.32 -3.51 -13.52
C SER A 283 6.63 -4.19 -12.33
N VAL A 284 5.35 -3.92 -12.10
CA VAL A 284 4.58 -4.42 -10.94
C VAL A 284 3.50 -5.42 -11.34
N VAL A 285 2.86 -5.18 -12.48
CA VAL A 285 1.66 -5.92 -12.90
C VAL A 285 1.97 -7.04 -13.91
N GLY A 286 3.24 -7.19 -14.31
CA GLY A 286 3.62 -8.18 -15.34
C GLY A 286 3.17 -7.75 -16.74
N LYS A 287 3.52 -8.56 -17.73
CA LYS A 287 3.07 -8.35 -19.11
C LYS A 287 1.56 -8.58 -19.19
N GLU A 288 0.86 -7.63 -19.81
CA GLU A 288 -0.55 -7.79 -20.15
C GLU A 288 -0.79 -9.19 -20.74
N CYS A 289 -1.77 -9.94 -20.19
CA CYS A 289 -2.33 -11.05 -20.95
C CYS A 289 -2.91 -10.44 -22.22
N ALA A 290 -2.25 -10.70 -23.35
CA ALA A 290 -2.77 -10.34 -24.66
C ALA A 290 -4.16 -10.94 -24.80
N SER A 291 -5.15 -10.08 -25.01
CA SER A 291 -6.57 -10.40 -25.25
C SER A 291 -6.74 -11.31 -26.46
#